data_196d1b050fa245ea74c8c7d47900dd66
#
_entry.id   196d1b050fa245ea74c8c7d47900dd66
#
_cell.length_a   1.000
_cell.length_b   1.000
_cell.length_c   1.000
_cell.angle_alpha   90.00
_cell.angle_beta   90.00
_cell.angle_gamma   90.00
#
_symmetry.space_group_name_H-M   'P 1'
#
loop_
_entity.id
_entity.type
_entity.pdbx_description
1 polymer ?
#
loop_
_entity_poly.entity_id
_entity_poly.type
_entity_poly.pdbx_seq_one_letter_code
_entity_poly.pdbx_strand_id
1 'polypeptide(L)'
;MSTTDPDCGLFRKGEHKVEFAYTAHVACDKRSFILGCELTPGNVHDSTVFDKVYDEVVKRFPEVEIVTLDAGYKTPWICKKIIDDGRNPSTPYKRPMSKRGFFYPYEYVYDEYYNCVVCPNNQVLRYVRTNKEGCREFKSNPMVCKDCSFLERCTGSKSYQKVVNKHIWEDYIDQAEHFRHSPAGKASYQLRSQTIERIFADAKEKYAMRYTLYRGLTRVKNWVKLKFAAMNLKKLAMWAY
;
A
#
# COMPACT_ATOMS: atom_id res chain seq x y z
N MET A 1 12.44 17.33 14.34
CA MET A 1 13.66 17.20 13.54
C MET A 1 14.77 16.67 14.45
N SER A 2 15.60 15.75 14.01
CA SER A 2 16.73 15.27 14.81
C SER A 2 17.81 16.34 14.82
N THR A 3 18.39 16.62 15.99
CA THR A 3 19.50 17.58 16.13
C THR A 3 20.84 16.97 15.67
N THR A 4 20.96 15.66 15.70
CA THR A 4 22.20 14.93 15.35
C THR A 4 22.25 14.53 13.88
N ASP A 5 21.10 14.30 13.25
CA ASP A 5 20.98 13.94 11.84
C ASP A 5 19.68 14.55 11.27
N PRO A 6 19.75 15.77 10.69
CA PRO A 6 18.60 16.48 10.15
C PRO A 6 17.89 15.75 9.01
N ASP A 7 18.61 14.87 8.28
CA ASP A 7 18.07 14.12 7.15
C ASP A 7 17.23 12.92 7.58
N CYS A 8 17.32 12.45 8.83
CA CYS A 8 16.49 11.34 9.29
C CYS A 8 15.07 11.81 9.66
N GLY A 9 14.10 10.92 9.50
CA GLY A 9 12.70 11.18 9.82
C GLY A 9 12.22 10.46 11.07
N LEU A 10 11.18 10.99 11.70
CA LEU A 10 10.55 10.35 12.85
C LEU A 10 9.69 9.17 12.38
N PHE A 11 10.20 7.96 12.58
CA PHE A 11 9.50 6.72 12.27
C PHE A 11 8.57 6.34 13.43
N ARG A 12 7.33 5.96 13.11
CA ARG A 12 6.36 5.47 14.07
C ARG A 12 5.82 4.11 13.63
N LYS A 13 5.86 3.13 14.54
CA LYS A 13 5.24 1.81 14.31
C LYS A 13 4.42 1.42 15.54
N GLY A 14 3.10 1.50 15.41
CA GLY A 14 2.20 1.34 16.56
C GLY A 14 2.37 2.46 17.58
N GLU A 15 1.92 2.19 18.81
CA GLU A 15 1.98 3.17 19.93
C GLU A 15 3.34 3.20 20.62
N HIS A 16 4.14 2.12 20.50
CA HIS A 16 5.31 1.90 21.34
C HIS A 16 6.65 2.19 20.65
N LYS A 17 6.67 2.28 19.32
CA LYS A 17 7.94 2.49 18.61
C LYS A 17 7.95 3.85 17.92
N VAL A 18 8.67 4.80 18.52
CA VAL A 18 8.90 6.14 17.97
C VAL A 18 10.39 6.40 18.01
N GLU A 19 11.04 6.46 16.85
CA GLU A 19 12.49 6.67 16.75
C GLU A 19 12.85 7.49 15.50
N PHE A 20 13.97 8.19 15.53
CA PHE A 20 14.54 8.78 14.33
C PHE A 20 15.23 7.70 13.51
N ALA A 21 14.80 7.53 12.27
CA ALA A 21 15.27 6.44 11.41
C ALA A 21 15.23 6.80 9.94
N TYR A 22 15.85 5.93 9.16
CA TYR A 22 15.66 5.84 7.70
C TYR A 22 14.85 4.59 7.37
N THR A 23 14.07 4.66 6.31
CA THR A 23 13.32 3.51 5.77
C THR A 23 13.94 3.06 4.46
N ALA A 24 14.25 1.77 4.37
CA ALA A 24 14.71 1.14 3.13
C ALA A 24 13.54 0.49 2.40
N HIS A 25 13.29 0.92 1.17
CA HIS A 25 12.31 0.35 0.25
C HIS A 25 13.05 -0.58 -0.70
N VAL A 26 12.71 -1.86 -0.70
CA VAL A 26 13.48 -2.91 -1.37
C VAL A 26 12.56 -3.73 -2.27
N ALA A 27 13.02 -4.00 -3.49
CA ALA A 27 12.43 -4.98 -4.38
C ALA A 27 13.38 -6.19 -4.51
N CYS A 28 12.81 -7.39 -4.49
CA CYS A 28 13.56 -8.63 -4.70
C CYS A 28 12.79 -9.59 -5.62
N ASP A 29 13.51 -10.54 -6.20
CA ASP A 29 12.93 -11.65 -6.95
C ASP A 29 12.47 -12.80 -6.05
N LYS A 30 11.86 -13.82 -6.66
CA LYS A 30 11.40 -15.05 -5.98
C LYS A 30 12.53 -15.88 -5.36
N ARG A 31 13.77 -15.61 -5.70
CA ARG A 31 14.98 -16.24 -5.14
C ARG A 31 15.65 -15.37 -4.10
N SER A 32 15.04 -14.26 -3.71
CA SER A 32 15.54 -13.27 -2.76
C SER A 32 16.83 -12.56 -3.21
N PHE A 33 17.06 -12.39 -4.52
CA PHE A 33 18.04 -11.42 -4.99
C PHE A 33 17.42 -10.03 -4.94
N ILE A 34 18.15 -9.08 -4.38
CA ILE A 34 17.73 -7.69 -4.30
C ILE A 34 17.95 -7.03 -5.66
N LEU A 35 16.85 -6.60 -6.29
CA LEU A 35 16.83 -6.04 -7.65
C LEU A 35 16.92 -4.51 -7.63
N GLY A 36 16.39 -3.88 -6.60
CA GLY A 36 16.39 -2.43 -6.43
C GLY A 36 16.18 -2.02 -4.98
N CYS A 37 16.70 -0.85 -4.63
CA CYS A 37 16.45 -0.27 -3.33
C CYS A 37 16.51 1.25 -3.36
N GLU A 38 15.65 1.88 -2.57
CA GLU A 38 15.67 3.31 -2.28
C GLU A 38 15.63 3.54 -0.78
N LEU A 39 16.29 4.61 -0.31
CA LEU A 39 16.30 5.00 1.09
C LEU A 39 15.63 6.36 1.26
N THR A 40 14.79 6.47 2.28
CA THR A 40 14.10 7.72 2.63
C THR A 40 14.19 8.01 4.12
N PRO A 41 13.94 9.26 4.54
CA PRO A 41 13.63 9.56 5.94
C PRO A 41 12.46 8.70 6.44
N GLY A 42 12.48 8.32 7.72
CA GLY A 42 11.52 7.38 8.31
C GLY A 42 10.06 7.86 8.38
N ASN A 43 9.81 9.15 8.14
CA ASN A 43 8.47 9.74 8.09
C ASN A 43 7.88 9.81 6.67
N VAL A 44 8.61 9.33 5.66
CA VAL A 44 8.11 9.28 4.28
C VAL A 44 7.24 8.05 4.10
N HIS A 45 6.03 8.24 3.54
CA HIS A 45 5.10 7.15 3.32
C HIS A 45 5.56 6.25 2.17
N ASP A 46 5.44 4.94 2.35
CA ASP A 46 5.93 3.92 1.41
C ASP A 46 5.45 4.13 -0.03
N SER A 47 4.17 4.50 -0.21
CA SER A 47 3.57 4.69 -1.53
C SER A 47 4.22 5.80 -2.36
N THR A 48 4.86 6.80 -1.74
CA THR A 48 5.50 7.92 -2.46
C THR A 48 6.83 7.54 -3.11
N VAL A 49 7.39 6.41 -2.72
CA VAL A 49 8.70 5.92 -3.19
C VAL A 49 8.55 4.81 -4.24
N PHE A 50 7.34 4.28 -4.37
CA PHE A 50 7.04 3.14 -5.23
C PHE A 50 7.57 3.33 -6.65
N ASP A 51 7.26 4.46 -7.28
CA ASP A 51 7.62 4.71 -8.68
C ASP A 51 9.12 4.59 -8.93
N LYS A 52 9.95 5.12 -8.04
CA LYS A 52 11.41 5.05 -8.18
C LYS A 52 11.94 3.62 -8.19
N VAL A 53 11.46 2.79 -7.25
CA VAL A 53 11.92 1.40 -7.14
C VAL A 53 11.33 0.55 -8.25
N TYR A 54 10.05 0.73 -8.52
CA TYR A 54 9.31 -0.02 -9.53
C TYR A 54 9.87 0.23 -10.93
N ASP A 55 9.98 1.48 -11.37
CA ASP A 55 10.43 1.84 -12.72
C ASP A 55 11.87 1.37 -12.97
N GLU A 56 12.75 1.47 -11.97
CA GLU A 56 14.13 0.96 -12.07
C GLU A 56 14.15 -0.56 -12.27
N VAL A 57 13.33 -1.29 -11.53
CA VAL A 57 13.26 -2.75 -11.61
C VAL A 57 12.66 -3.21 -12.93
N VAL A 58 11.51 -2.66 -13.33
CA VAL A 58 10.83 -3.07 -14.58
C VAL A 58 11.64 -2.76 -15.83
N LYS A 59 12.40 -1.64 -15.80
CA LYS A 59 13.30 -1.28 -16.89
C LYS A 59 14.42 -2.31 -17.08
N ARG A 60 14.92 -2.90 -15.99
CA ARG A 60 15.98 -3.90 -16.01
C ARG A 60 15.46 -5.31 -16.25
N PHE A 61 14.25 -5.60 -15.81
CA PHE A 61 13.61 -6.90 -15.81
C PHE A 61 12.19 -6.78 -16.39
N PRO A 62 12.07 -6.57 -17.72
CA PRO A 62 10.76 -6.37 -18.36
C PRO A 62 9.85 -7.60 -18.31
N GLU A 63 10.42 -8.79 -18.06
CA GLU A 63 9.72 -10.06 -17.92
C GLU A 63 8.93 -10.22 -16.60
N VAL A 64 8.97 -9.24 -15.70
CA VAL A 64 8.19 -9.25 -14.46
C VAL A 64 6.69 -9.24 -14.77
N GLU A 65 5.97 -10.27 -14.35
CA GLU A 65 4.52 -10.41 -14.57
C GLU A 65 3.71 -10.09 -13.30
N ILE A 66 4.26 -10.41 -12.12
CA ILE A 66 3.58 -10.25 -10.83
C ILE A 66 4.41 -9.36 -9.90
N VAL A 67 3.76 -8.35 -9.34
CA VAL A 67 4.37 -7.43 -8.37
C VAL A 67 3.70 -7.59 -7.02
N THR A 68 4.39 -8.23 -6.10
CA THR A 68 3.87 -8.47 -4.74
C THR A 68 4.20 -7.31 -3.81
N LEU A 69 3.18 -6.75 -3.20
CA LEU A 69 3.25 -5.52 -2.42
C LEU A 69 2.94 -5.74 -0.94
N ASP A 70 3.46 -4.87 -0.08
CA ASP A 70 3.00 -4.74 1.31
C ASP A 70 1.78 -3.82 1.40
N ALA A 71 1.12 -3.83 2.56
CA ALA A 71 -0.08 -3.05 2.84
C ALA A 71 0.10 -1.54 2.63
N GLY A 72 1.30 -1.01 2.90
CA GLY A 72 1.65 0.39 2.70
C GLY A 72 1.64 0.84 1.24
N TYR A 73 1.81 -0.09 0.31
CA TYR A 73 1.79 0.16 -1.14
C TYR A 73 0.43 -0.07 -1.80
N LYS A 74 -0.57 -0.61 -1.08
CA LYS A 74 -1.91 -0.85 -1.65
C LYS A 74 -2.69 0.47 -1.78
N THR A 75 -2.45 1.19 -2.87
CA THR A 75 -3.16 2.43 -3.24
C THR A 75 -3.75 2.32 -4.64
N PRO A 76 -4.84 3.06 -4.97
CA PRO A 76 -5.44 3.03 -6.30
C PRO A 76 -4.43 3.37 -7.42
N TRP A 77 -3.55 4.36 -7.19
CA TRP A 77 -2.51 4.75 -8.14
C TRP A 77 -1.53 3.63 -8.44
N ILE A 78 -1.01 2.97 -7.40
CA ILE A 78 -0.03 1.89 -7.55
C ILE A 78 -0.64 0.70 -8.28
N CYS A 79 -1.87 0.30 -7.90
CA CYS A 79 -2.58 -0.78 -8.60
C CYS A 79 -2.81 -0.42 -10.07
N LYS A 80 -3.27 0.81 -10.34
CA LYS A 80 -3.45 1.32 -11.70
C LYS A 80 -2.16 1.23 -12.50
N LYS A 81 -1.05 1.77 -11.98
CA LYS A 81 0.25 1.79 -12.68
C LYS A 81 0.71 0.39 -13.05
N ILE A 82 0.63 -0.56 -12.14
CA ILE A 82 1.05 -1.95 -12.37
C ILE A 82 0.17 -2.62 -13.45
N ILE A 83 -1.14 -2.40 -13.40
CA ILE A 83 -2.10 -3.00 -14.34
C ILE A 83 -1.98 -2.36 -15.72
N ASP A 84 -1.84 -1.04 -15.80
CA ASP A 84 -1.64 -0.33 -17.08
C ASP A 84 -0.32 -0.76 -17.77
N ASP A 85 0.71 -1.14 -16.99
CA ASP A 85 1.95 -1.73 -17.50
C ASP A 85 1.80 -3.23 -17.90
N GLY A 86 0.59 -3.78 -17.88
CA GLY A 86 0.30 -5.17 -18.25
C GLY A 86 0.72 -6.20 -17.20
N ARG A 87 0.90 -5.81 -15.94
CA ARG A 87 1.34 -6.67 -14.83
C ARG A 87 0.25 -6.84 -13.79
N ASN A 88 0.42 -7.83 -12.91
CA ASN A 88 -0.56 -8.17 -11.89
C ASN A 88 -0.10 -7.76 -10.49
N PRO A 89 -0.81 -6.86 -9.77
CA PRO A 89 -0.50 -6.53 -8.40
C PRO A 89 -1.00 -7.60 -7.45
N SER A 90 -0.11 -8.24 -6.68
CA SER A 90 -0.45 -9.13 -5.58
C SER A 90 -0.39 -8.37 -4.26
N THR A 91 -1.55 -8.09 -3.68
CA THR A 91 -1.68 -7.22 -2.49
C THR A 91 -2.22 -8.01 -1.29
N PRO A 92 -1.93 -7.56 -0.04
CA PRO A 92 -2.53 -8.17 1.15
C PRO A 92 -4.02 -7.88 1.23
N TYR A 93 -4.73 -8.74 1.97
CA TYR A 93 -6.08 -8.43 2.39
C TYR A 93 -6.07 -7.22 3.32
N LYS A 94 -6.88 -6.24 3.00
CA LYS A 94 -7.14 -5.09 3.88
C LYS A 94 -8.60 -5.18 4.32
N ARG A 95 -8.80 -5.44 5.60
CA ARG A 95 -10.15 -5.52 6.16
C ARG A 95 -10.88 -4.19 5.94
N PRO A 96 -12.08 -4.20 5.35
CA PRO A 96 -12.91 -3.01 5.27
C PRO A 96 -13.15 -2.46 6.68
N MET A 97 -12.93 -1.16 6.86
CA MET A 97 -13.14 -0.52 8.15
C MET A 97 -14.49 0.20 8.17
N SER A 98 -15.23 -0.03 9.25
CA SER A 98 -16.41 0.73 9.62
C SER A 98 -16.39 1.00 11.12
N LYS A 99 -17.06 2.05 11.56
CA LYS A 99 -17.32 2.24 13.01
C LYS A 99 -18.18 1.08 13.51
N ARG A 100 -17.94 0.65 14.75
CA ARG A 100 -18.73 -0.43 15.37
C ARG A 100 -20.22 -0.09 15.29
N GLY A 101 -21.02 -1.01 14.75
CA GLY A 101 -22.45 -0.85 14.58
C GLY A 101 -22.89 -0.15 13.28
N PHE A 102 -21.96 0.41 12.49
CA PHE A 102 -22.27 1.04 11.20
C PHE A 102 -22.14 0.05 10.05
N PHE A 103 -22.90 0.31 8.97
CA PHE A 103 -22.77 -0.43 7.71
C PHE A 103 -21.37 -0.36 7.14
N TYR A 104 -20.91 -1.47 6.58
CA TYR A 104 -19.65 -1.54 5.86
C TYR A 104 -19.74 -0.94 4.45
N PRO A 105 -18.63 -0.50 3.87
CA PRO A 105 -18.62 0.05 2.50
C PRO A 105 -19.22 -0.89 1.45
N TYR A 106 -19.04 -2.20 1.56
CA TYR A 106 -19.57 -3.20 0.62
C TYR A 106 -21.08 -3.41 0.71
N GLU A 107 -21.75 -2.89 1.75
CA GLU A 107 -23.21 -2.91 1.86
C GLU A 107 -23.88 -1.79 1.04
N TYR A 108 -23.07 -0.87 0.48
CA TYR A 108 -23.52 0.16 -0.44
C TYR A 108 -23.16 -0.26 -1.86
N VAL A 109 -24.18 -0.43 -2.74
CA VAL A 109 -23.99 -0.91 -4.10
C VAL A 109 -23.82 0.27 -5.05
N TYR A 110 -22.70 0.30 -5.78
CA TYR A 110 -22.50 1.29 -6.83
C TYR A 110 -23.13 0.82 -8.13
N ASP A 111 -23.95 1.68 -8.72
CA ASP A 111 -24.53 1.50 -10.05
C ASP A 111 -23.76 2.40 -11.02
N GLU A 112 -23.00 1.77 -11.92
CA GLU A 112 -22.16 2.47 -12.88
C GLU A 112 -23.00 3.16 -13.97
N TYR A 113 -24.08 2.51 -14.41
CA TYR A 113 -24.93 3.04 -15.46
C TYR A 113 -25.60 4.34 -15.05
N TYR A 114 -26.18 4.39 -13.84
CA TYR A 114 -26.82 5.59 -13.31
C TYR A 114 -25.86 6.51 -12.54
N ASN A 115 -24.58 6.12 -12.42
CA ASN A 115 -23.57 6.84 -11.62
C ASN A 115 -24.10 7.23 -10.23
N CYS A 116 -24.63 6.28 -9.51
CA CYS A 116 -25.20 6.47 -8.19
C CYS A 116 -24.82 5.32 -7.24
N VAL A 117 -25.06 5.52 -5.95
CA VAL A 117 -24.88 4.48 -4.94
C VAL A 117 -26.23 4.16 -4.32
N VAL A 118 -26.58 2.88 -4.21
CA VAL A 118 -27.78 2.40 -3.52
C VAL A 118 -27.41 1.98 -2.11
N CYS A 119 -28.13 2.50 -1.10
CA CYS A 119 -27.91 2.16 0.29
C CYS A 119 -28.67 0.86 0.69
N PRO A 120 -28.38 0.26 1.86
CA PRO A 120 -29.08 -0.94 2.36
C PRO A 120 -30.60 -0.80 2.50
N ASN A 121 -31.11 0.43 2.55
CA ASN A 121 -32.57 0.72 2.53
C ASN A 121 -33.07 1.08 1.12
N ASN A 122 -32.41 0.64 0.06
CA ASN A 122 -32.77 0.86 -1.34
C ASN A 122 -32.99 2.34 -1.73
N GLN A 123 -32.32 3.27 -1.01
CA GLN A 123 -32.36 4.69 -1.36
C GLN A 123 -31.13 5.08 -2.17
N VAL A 124 -31.33 5.96 -3.15
CA VAL A 124 -30.29 6.41 -4.05
C VAL A 124 -29.49 7.56 -3.45
N LEU A 125 -28.17 7.38 -3.36
CA LEU A 125 -27.22 8.45 -3.10
C LEU A 125 -26.73 8.98 -4.44
N ARG A 126 -26.95 10.27 -4.71
CA ARG A 126 -26.60 10.90 -5.98
C ARG A 126 -25.15 11.38 -5.96
N TYR A 127 -24.51 11.29 -7.12
CA TYR A 127 -23.22 11.93 -7.35
C TYR A 127 -23.31 13.45 -7.14
N VAL A 128 -22.35 14.02 -6.42
CA VAL A 128 -22.28 15.46 -6.16
C VAL A 128 -21.05 16.07 -6.81
N ARG A 129 -19.88 15.50 -6.55
CA ARG A 129 -18.61 16.01 -7.07
C ARG A 129 -17.49 14.95 -6.95
N THR A 130 -16.39 15.19 -7.65
CA THR A 130 -15.12 14.51 -7.37
C THR A 130 -14.23 15.46 -6.57
N ASN A 131 -13.73 15.01 -5.44
CA ASN A 131 -12.86 15.81 -4.59
C ASN A 131 -11.41 15.85 -5.12
N LYS A 132 -10.53 16.63 -4.46
CA LYS A 132 -9.12 16.80 -4.86
C LYS A 132 -8.30 15.49 -4.73
N GLU A 133 -8.79 14.54 -3.96
CA GLU A 133 -8.16 13.23 -3.75
C GLU A 133 -8.60 12.20 -4.81
N GLY A 134 -9.40 12.61 -5.80
CA GLY A 134 -9.91 11.72 -6.84
C GLY A 134 -11.09 10.85 -6.39
N CYS A 135 -11.74 11.16 -5.26
CA CYS A 135 -12.90 10.43 -4.79
C CYS A 135 -14.19 11.07 -5.26
N ARG A 136 -15.04 10.29 -5.93
CA ARG A 136 -16.43 10.66 -6.24
C ARG A 136 -17.25 10.62 -4.96
N GLU A 137 -17.88 11.73 -4.59
CA GLU A 137 -18.75 11.85 -3.43
C GLU A 137 -20.20 11.63 -3.82
N PHE A 138 -20.85 10.65 -3.19
CA PHE A 138 -22.27 10.36 -3.34
C PHE A 138 -22.98 10.70 -2.04
N LYS A 139 -24.09 11.46 -2.12
CA LYS A 139 -24.81 11.93 -0.95
C LYS A 139 -26.27 11.50 -0.97
N SER A 140 -26.75 11.09 0.20
CA SER A 140 -28.17 10.77 0.42
C SER A 140 -29.01 12.04 0.56
N ASN A 141 -30.33 11.89 0.38
CA ASN A 141 -31.30 12.96 0.68
C ASN A 141 -31.58 12.97 2.18
N PRO A 142 -31.24 14.06 2.93
CA PRO A 142 -31.49 14.17 4.35
C PRO A 142 -32.96 14.02 4.76
N MET A 143 -33.87 14.49 3.93
CA MET A 143 -35.32 14.42 4.22
C MET A 143 -35.82 12.97 4.27
N VAL A 144 -35.28 12.11 3.37
CA VAL A 144 -35.61 10.68 3.36
C VAL A 144 -34.90 9.95 4.49
N CYS A 145 -33.66 10.33 4.79
CA CYS A 145 -32.84 9.65 5.78
C CYS A 145 -33.28 9.97 7.23
N LYS A 146 -33.91 11.12 7.48
CA LYS A 146 -34.37 11.52 8.83
C LYS A 146 -35.30 10.49 9.46
N ASP A 147 -36.19 9.90 8.67
CA ASP A 147 -37.21 8.95 9.12
C ASP A 147 -36.82 7.48 8.78
N CYS A 148 -35.55 7.24 8.45
CA CYS A 148 -35.05 5.93 8.05
C CYS A 148 -34.82 5.04 9.27
N SER A 149 -35.38 3.83 9.25
CA SER A 149 -35.19 2.82 10.32
C SER A 149 -33.75 2.37 10.53
N PHE A 150 -32.87 2.57 9.53
CA PHE A 150 -31.46 2.24 9.59
C PHE A 150 -30.55 3.44 9.90
N LEU A 151 -31.11 4.60 10.27
CA LEU A 151 -30.36 5.85 10.47
C LEU A 151 -29.18 5.65 11.42
N GLU A 152 -29.39 5.05 12.58
CA GLU A 152 -28.35 4.84 13.60
C GLU A 152 -27.19 3.96 13.11
N ARG A 153 -27.48 3.00 12.22
CA ARG A 153 -26.48 2.11 11.60
C ARG A 153 -25.82 2.72 10.35
N CYS A 154 -26.39 3.78 9.82
CA CYS A 154 -25.99 4.38 8.55
C CYS A 154 -25.08 5.58 8.74
N THR A 155 -25.50 6.56 9.55
CA THR A 155 -24.75 7.80 9.74
C THR A 155 -24.94 8.39 11.13
N GLY A 156 -23.87 8.94 11.70
CA GLY A 156 -23.90 9.77 12.92
C GLY A 156 -23.96 11.27 12.61
N SER A 157 -24.29 11.66 11.37
CA SER A 157 -24.35 13.07 11.00
C SER A 157 -25.58 13.75 11.58
N LYS A 158 -25.40 14.91 12.19
CA LYS A 158 -26.50 15.75 12.69
C LYS A 158 -27.42 16.24 11.57
N SER A 159 -26.95 16.26 10.33
CA SER A 159 -27.75 16.62 9.14
C SER A 159 -28.49 15.43 8.52
N TYR A 160 -28.44 14.25 9.15
CA TYR A 160 -29.05 13.02 8.63
C TYR A 160 -28.54 12.59 7.26
N GLN A 161 -27.43 13.17 6.77
CA GLN A 161 -26.89 12.89 5.46
C GLN A 161 -25.78 11.85 5.52
N LYS A 162 -25.91 10.80 4.71
CA LYS A 162 -24.83 9.84 4.45
C LYS A 162 -24.01 10.30 3.24
N VAL A 163 -22.69 10.24 3.38
CA VAL A 163 -21.74 10.42 2.29
C VAL A 163 -21.00 9.11 2.06
N VAL A 164 -20.97 8.64 0.82
CA VAL A 164 -20.18 7.50 0.37
C VAL A 164 -19.17 8.01 -0.65
N ASN A 165 -17.92 7.65 -0.47
CA ASN A 165 -16.83 8.02 -1.36
C ASN A 165 -16.37 6.79 -2.14
N LYS A 166 -16.25 6.91 -3.47
CA LYS A 166 -15.66 5.90 -4.35
C LYS A 166 -14.54 6.55 -5.16
N HIS A 167 -13.33 5.97 -5.08
CA HIS A 167 -12.20 6.50 -5.83
C HIS A 167 -12.40 6.28 -7.35
N ILE A 168 -11.93 7.23 -8.20
CA ILE A 168 -12.06 7.11 -9.67
C ILE A 168 -11.34 5.89 -10.23
N TRP A 169 -10.32 5.37 -9.52
CA TRP A 169 -9.55 4.18 -9.84
C TRP A 169 -9.87 3.00 -8.90
N GLU A 170 -11.08 2.94 -8.35
CA GLU A 170 -11.51 1.83 -7.49
C GLU A 170 -11.45 0.49 -8.23
N ASP A 171 -11.79 0.49 -9.50
CA ASP A 171 -11.83 -0.70 -10.34
C ASP A 171 -10.46 -1.39 -10.45
N TYR A 172 -9.35 -0.64 -10.34
CA TYR A 172 -7.99 -1.21 -10.27
C TYR A 172 -7.72 -1.89 -8.91
N ILE A 173 -8.31 -1.39 -7.84
CA ILE A 173 -8.26 -2.05 -6.53
C ILE A 173 -9.06 -3.35 -6.57
N ASP A 174 -10.22 -3.34 -7.22
CA ASP A 174 -11.08 -4.53 -7.37
C ASP A 174 -10.39 -5.60 -8.23
N GLN A 175 -9.71 -5.21 -9.31
CA GLN A 175 -8.89 -6.10 -10.12
C GLN A 175 -7.73 -6.71 -9.31
N ALA A 176 -7.02 -5.90 -8.51
CA ALA A 176 -5.96 -6.38 -7.63
C ALA A 176 -6.51 -7.34 -6.56
N GLU A 177 -7.68 -7.07 -6.03
CA GLU A 177 -8.37 -7.95 -5.08
C GLU A 177 -8.82 -9.26 -5.73
N HIS A 178 -9.33 -9.21 -6.97
CA HIS A 178 -9.65 -10.40 -7.75
C HIS A 178 -8.40 -11.26 -7.99
N PHE A 179 -7.29 -10.64 -8.43
CA PHE A 179 -6.03 -11.35 -8.65
C PHE A 179 -5.51 -12.00 -7.35
N ARG A 180 -5.65 -11.34 -6.20
CA ARG A 180 -5.28 -11.89 -4.88
C ARG A 180 -5.94 -13.25 -4.59
N HIS A 181 -7.15 -13.48 -5.07
CA HIS A 181 -7.88 -14.74 -4.90
C HIS A 181 -7.47 -15.84 -5.87
N SER A 182 -6.75 -15.49 -6.94
CA SER A 182 -6.24 -16.47 -7.90
C SER A 182 -5.16 -17.38 -7.30
N PRO A 183 -4.94 -18.59 -7.84
CA PRO A 183 -3.83 -19.44 -7.42
C PRO A 183 -2.46 -18.76 -7.50
N ALA A 184 -2.21 -18.02 -8.59
CA ALA A 184 -0.96 -17.29 -8.80
C ALA A 184 -0.76 -16.17 -7.78
N GLY A 185 -1.82 -15.38 -7.49
CA GLY A 185 -1.77 -14.31 -6.49
C GLY A 185 -1.50 -14.85 -5.08
N LYS A 186 -2.16 -15.94 -4.68
CA LYS A 186 -1.94 -16.62 -3.39
C LYS A 186 -0.51 -17.14 -3.28
N ALA A 187 -0.01 -17.84 -4.30
CA ALA A 187 1.34 -18.39 -4.31
C ALA A 187 2.38 -17.26 -4.22
N SER A 188 2.23 -16.21 -5.02
CA SER A 188 3.13 -15.05 -5.01
C SER A 188 3.16 -14.36 -3.64
N TYR A 189 1.99 -14.17 -3.01
CA TYR A 189 1.93 -13.53 -1.69
C TYR A 189 2.56 -14.38 -0.58
N GLN A 190 2.41 -15.70 -0.63
CA GLN A 190 3.03 -16.63 0.34
C GLN A 190 4.55 -16.60 0.30
N LEU A 191 5.15 -16.33 -0.87
CA LEU A 191 6.61 -16.23 -1.00
C LEU A 191 7.22 -15.06 -0.21
N ARG A 192 6.46 -14.07 0.22
CA ARG A 192 6.98 -12.91 0.97
C ARG A 192 7.74 -13.29 2.24
N SER A 193 7.21 -14.23 3.01
CA SER A 193 7.86 -14.68 4.25
C SER A 193 9.22 -15.32 4.02
N GLN A 194 9.38 -15.98 2.86
CA GLN A 194 10.61 -16.66 2.47
C GLN A 194 11.60 -15.76 1.70
N THR A 195 11.13 -14.63 1.21
CA THR A 195 11.90 -13.69 0.37
C THR A 195 12.15 -12.37 1.09
N ILE A 196 11.31 -11.37 0.88
CA ILE A 196 11.55 -10.00 1.35
C ILE A 196 11.63 -9.88 2.87
N GLU A 197 10.79 -10.62 3.61
CA GLU A 197 10.83 -10.60 5.07
C GLU A 197 12.13 -11.19 5.60
N ARG A 198 12.61 -12.28 4.97
CA ARG A 198 13.89 -12.90 5.31
C ARG A 198 15.07 -12.00 4.93
N ILE A 199 15.01 -11.27 3.81
CA ILE A 199 16.03 -10.26 3.46
C ILE A 199 16.17 -9.23 4.57
N PHE A 200 15.05 -8.65 5.05
CA PHE A 200 15.11 -7.68 6.14
C PHE A 200 15.56 -8.26 7.46
N ALA A 201 15.20 -9.52 7.78
CA ALA A 201 15.70 -10.21 8.96
C ALA A 201 17.21 -10.41 8.87
N ASP A 202 17.71 -10.97 7.78
CA ASP A 202 19.14 -11.20 7.55
C ASP A 202 19.92 -9.88 7.54
N ALA A 203 19.41 -8.83 6.91
CA ALA A 203 20.03 -7.51 6.89
C ALA A 203 20.27 -6.98 8.32
N LYS A 204 19.28 -7.12 9.19
CA LYS A 204 19.36 -6.66 10.57
C LYS A 204 20.28 -7.53 11.42
N GLU A 205 20.17 -8.86 11.31
CA GLU A 205 20.88 -9.79 12.21
C GLU A 205 22.30 -10.11 11.74
N LYS A 206 22.52 -10.27 10.42
CA LYS A 206 23.79 -10.76 9.87
C LYS A 206 24.63 -9.67 9.24
N TYR A 207 24.00 -8.53 8.83
CA TYR A 207 24.70 -7.44 8.14
C TYR A 207 24.71 -6.14 8.94
N ALA A 208 24.34 -6.19 10.22
CA ALA A 208 24.39 -5.08 11.17
C ALA A 208 23.57 -3.85 10.70
N MET A 209 22.43 -4.07 10.02
CA MET A 209 21.58 -2.98 9.51
C MET A 209 20.50 -2.52 10.52
N ARG A 210 20.57 -2.94 11.80
CA ARG A 210 19.66 -2.40 12.85
C ARG A 210 19.97 -0.93 13.15
N TYR A 211 21.25 -0.60 13.18
CA TYR A 211 21.76 0.73 13.49
C TYR A 211 22.81 1.12 12.48
N THR A 212 22.93 2.41 12.23
CA THR A 212 24.00 2.98 11.39
C THR A 212 24.82 3.98 12.19
N LEU A 213 26.14 3.98 11.98
CA LEU A 213 27.05 5.00 12.49
C LEU A 213 27.16 6.19 11.54
N TYR A 214 26.62 6.05 10.33
CA TYR A 214 26.66 7.13 9.34
C TYR A 214 25.48 8.10 9.55
N ARG A 215 25.72 9.37 9.22
CA ARG A 215 24.72 10.45 9.24
C ARG A 215 24.59 11.05 7.86
N GLY A 216 23.39 11.57 7.57
CA GLY A 216 23.03 12.14 6.28
C GLY A 216 22.55 11.07 5.28
N LEU A 217 21.47 11.40 4.58
CA LEU A 217 20.76 10.49 3.67
C LEU A 217 21.69 9.83 2.63
N THR A 218 22.58 10.61 2.02
CA THR A 218 23.49 10.12 0.97
C THR A 218 24.46 9.06 1.49
N ARG A 219 25.08 9.29 2.65
CA ARG A 219 26.03 8.34 3.25
C ARG A 219 25.34 7.06 3.68
N VAL A 220 24.19 7.19 4.33
CA VAL A 220 23.38 6.01 4.77
C VAL A 220 22.88 5.23 3.56
N LYS A 221 22.43 5.91 2.49
CA LYS A 221 22.01 5.27 1.23
C LYS A 221 23.15 4.45 0.60
N ASN A 222 24.35 4.99 0.52
CA ASN A 222 25.50 4.27 -0.03
C ASN A 222 25.87 3.05 0.84
N TRP A 223 25.84 3.21 2.15
CA TRP A 223 26.08 2.12 3.10
C TRP A 223 25.04 1.01 2.94
N VAL A 224 23.73 1.34 2.84
CA VAL A 224 22.65 0.37 2.61
C VAL A 224 22.85 -0.36 1.28
N LYS A 225 23.17 0.35 0.20
CA LYS A 225 23.44 -0.25 -1.11
C LYS A 225 24.61 -1.25 -1.07
N LEU A 226 25.70 -0.90 -0.39
CA LEU A 226 26.84 -1.79 -0.22
C LEU A 226 26.48 -3.05 0.56
N LYS A 227 25.68 -2.92 1.63
CA LYS A 227 25.19 -4.08 2.40
C LYS A 227 24.33 -5.02 1.55
N PHE A 228 23.39 -4.46 0.77
CA PHE A 228 22.56 -5.27 -0.12
C PHE A 228 23.35 -5.89 -1.27
N ALA A 229 24.34 -5.20 -1.82
CA ALA A 229 25.26 -5.79 -2.79
C ALA A 229 26.05 -6.97 -2.20
N ALA A 230 26.56 -6.84 -0.97
CA ALA A 230 27.25 -7.93 -0.26
C ALA A 230 26.30 -9.13 -0.01
N MET A 231 25.03 -8.88 0.32
CA MET A 231 24.02 -9.95 0.45
C MET A 231 23.82 -10.70 -0.86
N ASN A 232 23.69 -9.98 -1.98
CA ASN A 232 23.56 -10.58 -3.31
C ASN A 232 24.82 -11.39 -3.70
N LEU A 233 26.02 -10.83 -3.48
CA LEU A 233 27.27 -11.51 -3.77
C LEU A 233 27.43 -12.81 -2.96
N LYS A 234 27.14 -12.77 -1.66
CA LYS A 234 27.13 -13.98 -0.82
C LYS A 234 26.18 -15.04 -1.36
N LYS A 235 24.96 -14.61 -1.75
CA LYS A 235 23.97 -15.52 -2.30
C LYS A 235 24.41 -16.13 -3.63
N LEU A 236 25.02 -15.32 -4.50
CA LEU A 236 25.56 -15.78 -5.77
C LEU A 236 26.68 -16.80 -5.54
N ALA A 237 27.61 -16.54 -4.60
CA ALA A 237 28.68 -17.47 -4.26
C ALA A 237 28.14 -18.81 -3.75
N MET A 238 27.07 -18.79 -2.92
CA MET A 238 26.43 -20.03 -2.44
C MET A 238 25.60 -20.75 -3.51
N TRP A 239 25.33 -20.11 -4.65
CA TRP A 239 24.57 -20.69 -5.77
C TRP A 239 25.47 -21.33 -6.81
N ALA A 240 26.71 -20.92 -6.84
CA ALA A 240 27.74 -21.44 -7.76
C ALA A 240 28.38 -22.75 -7.27
N TYR A 241 28.01 -23.21 -6.09
CA TYR A 241 28.43 -24.48 -5.49
C TYR A 241 27.19 -25.32 -5.15
#